data_49c1e54f8032a2b8fc9aed7ebc041630
#
_entry.id   49c1e54f8032a2b8fc9aed7ebc041630
#
_cell.length_a   1.000
_cell.length_b   1.000
_cell.length_c   1.000
_cell.angle_alpha   90.00
_cell.angle_beta   90.00
_cell.angle_gamma   90.00
#
_symmetry.space_group_name_H-M   'P 1'
#
loop_
_entity.id
_entity.type
_entity.pdbx_description
1 polymer ?
#
loop_
_entity_poly.entity_id
_entity_poly.type
_entity_poly.pdbx_seq_one_letter_code
_entity_poly.pdbx_strand_id
1 'polypeptide(L)'
;MSQETGNDNRPQTNVRPGRSRAALAIRAIANRIRTELYFLLRARFVKRKGMVRIPWSVELWSPHNDISLGDRVQFGPGCIVNCDAQIGDSVLFARNVALVGRDDHRIDLPGVLIWDAPRGDSHKTFIGRDVWIGHVAIFVAGVHIGDGAVVAAGSVVVKDVPPYTVVGGNPAKVIKKRFEGLSAQ
;
A
#
# COMPACT_ATOMS: atom_id res chain seq x y z
N MET A 1 48.29 -2.15 1.82
CA MET A 1 47.38 -2.56 2.88
C MET A 1 45.95 -2.42 2.32
N SER A 2 45.45 -3.50 1.75
CA SER A 2 44.12 -3.55 1.10
C SER A 2 43.10 -3.95 2.16
N GLN A 3 42.13 -3.09 2.43
CA GLN A 3 40.99 -3.43 3.28
C GLN A 3 39.96 -4.20 2.44
N GLU A 4 39.83 -5.48 2.70
CA GLU A 4 38.73 -6.30 2.22
C GLU A 4 37.43 -5.86 2.94
N THR A 5 36.53 -5.18 2.21
CA THR A 5 35.16 -4.96 2.67
C THR A 5 34.37 -6.22 2.42
N GLY A 6 34.28 -7.08 3.43
CA GLY A 6 33.44 -8.26 3.42
C GLY A 6 31.97 -7.87 3.24
N ASN A 7 31.40 -8.25 2.11
CA ASN A 7 29.97 -8.10 1.84
C ASN A 7 29.21 -9.17 2.65
N ASP A 8 28.74 -8.81 3.85
CA ASP A 8 27.93 -9.67 4.70
C ASP A 8 26.50 -9.79 4.15
N ASN A 9 26.25 -10.79 3.32
CA ASN A 9 25.00 -11.03 2.62
C ASN A 9 24.00 -11.85 3.48
N ARG A 10 24.11 -11.78 4.81
CA ARG A 10 23.14 -12.40 5.70
C ARG A 10 21.83 -11.64 5.69
N PRO A 11 20.67 -12.33 5.56
CA PRO A 11 19.36 -11.67 5.67
C PRO A 11 19.28 -11.00 7.03
N GLN A 12 19.31 -9.68 7.05
CA GLN A 12 19.16 -8.92 8.28
C GLN A 12 17.78 -9.24 8.87
N THR A 13 17.77 -9.98 9.95
CA THR A 13 16.56 -10.18 10.72
C THR A 13 16.12 -8.81 11.25
N ASN A 14 14.93 -8.35 10.86
CA ASN A 14 14.30 -7.08 11.29
C ASN A 14 13.96 -7.08 12.81
N VAL A 15 14.79 -7.70 13.62
CA VAL A 15 14.66 -7.76 15.07
C VAL A 15 15.47 -6.62 15.67
N ARG A 16 14.79 -5.60 16.14
CA ARG A 16 15.44 -4.54 16.92
C ARG A 16 16.16 -5.19 18.12
N PRO A 17 17.46 -4.89 18.35
CA PRO A 17 18.21 -5.42 19.48
C PRO A 17 17.48 -5.17 20.80
N GLY A 18 17.47 -6.15 21.71
CA GLY A 18 16.99 -5.96 23.09
C GLY A 18 15.58 -6.49 23.40
N ARG A 19 14.87 -7.13 22.49
CA ARG A 19 13.57 -7.76 22.82
C ARG A 19 13.67 -9.25 23.04
N SER A 20 13.09 -9.74 24.15
CA SER A 20 13.02 -11.18 24.42
C SER A 20 12.16 -11.91 23.37
N ARG A 21 12.50 -13.17 23.06
CA ARG A 21 11.72 -14.03 22.14
C ARG A 21 10.25 -14.16 22.57
N ALA A 22 10.02 -14.23 23.89
CA ALA A 22 8.68 -14.29 24.47
C ALA A 22 7.87 -13.02 24.18
N ALA A 23 8.46 -11.83 24.35
CA ALA A 23 7.79 -10.57 24.04
C ALA A 23 7.43 -10.42 22.56
N LEU A 24 8.27 -10.95 21.65
CA LEU A 24 7.98 -10.98 20.23
C LEU A 24 6.82 -11.92 19.89
N ALA A 25 6.76 -13.11 20.54
CA ALA A 25 5.68 -14.07 20.35
C ALA A 25 4.34 -13.50 20.85
N ILE A 26 4.31 -12.94 22.05
CA ILE A 26 3.11 -12.30 22.63
C ILE A 26 2.60 -11.19 21.70
N ARG A 27 3.50 -10.34 21.20
CA ARG A 27 3.14 -9.28 20.27
C ARG A 27 2.58 -9.82 18.95
N ALA A 28 3.13 -10.91 18.44
CA ALA A 28 2.63 -11.55 17.22
C ALA A 28 1.21 -12.08 17.41
N ILE A 29 0.93 -12.74 18.55
CA ILE A 29 -0.40 -13.23 18.91
C ILE A 29 -1.38 -12.08 19.06
N ALA A 30 -1.03 -11.04 19.83
CA ALA A 30 -1.87 -9.86 20.02
C ALA A 30 -2.19 -9.16 18.69
N ASN A 31 -1.19 -9.04 17.80
CA ASN A 31 -1.41 -8.48 16.46
C ASN A 31 -2.35 -9.33 15.62
N ARG A 32 -2.25 -10.66 15.71
CA ARG A 32 -3.14 -11.58 15.00
C ARG A 32 -4.58 -11.46 15.49
N ILE A 33 -4.78 -11.50 16.81
CA ILE A 33 -6.12 -11.33 17.41
C ILE A 33 -6.72 -9.99 16.99
N ARG A 34 -5.94 -8.91 17.09
CA ARG A 34 -6.39 -7.56 16.69
C ARG A 34 -6.79 -7.53 15.21
N THR A 35 -6.02 -8.16 14.34
CA THR A 35 -6.30 -8.22 12.91
C THR A 35 -7.60 -8.99 12.61
N GLU A 36 -7.80 -10.14 13.26
CA GLU A 36 -9.04 -10.92 13.10
C GLU A 36 -10.26 -10.13 13.58
N LEU A 37 -10.16 -9.48 14.74
CA LEU A 37 -11.23 -8.62 15.27
C LEU A 37 -11.53 -7.44 14.34
N TYR A 38 -10.49 -6.83 13.76
CA TYR A 38 -10.66 -5.74 12.80
C TYR A 38 -11.51 -6.20 11.61
N PHE A 39 -11.16 -7.31 10.96
CA PHE A 39 -11.91 -7.81 9.82
C PHE A 39 -13.30 -8.29 10.21
N LEU A 40 -13.45 -8.92 11.36
CA LEU A 40 -14.77 -9.37 11.86
C LEU A 40 -15.73 -8.22 12.10
N LEU A 41 -15.27 -7.11 12.66
CA LEU A 41 -16.12 -6.02 13.13
C LEU A 41 -16.23 -4.86 12.13
N ARG A 42 -15.21 -4.60 11.32
CA ARG A 42 -15.14 -3.40 10.48
C ARG A 42 -15.01 -3.65 8.98
N ALA A 43 -14.50 -4.82 8.56
CA ALA A 43 -14.16 -5.05 7.17
C ALA A 43 -14.46 -6.49 6.71
N ARG A 44 -15.66 -7.00 7.04
CA ARG A 44 -16.11 -8.36 6.69
C ARG A 44 -16.15 -8.62 5.18
N PHE A 45 -16.34 -7.58 4.40
CA PHE A 45 -16.42 -7.65 2.93
C PHE A 45 -15.05 -7.86 2.27
N VAL A 46 -13.96 -7.61 2.99
CA VAL A 46 -12.60 -7.71 2.44
C VAL A 46 -12.17 -9.16 2.29
N LYS A 47 -11.84 -9.55 1.07
CA LYS A 47 -11.25 -10.85 0.75
C LYS A 47 -9.75 -10.84 1.05
N ARG A 48 -9.22 -11.87 1.70
CA ARG A 48 -7.77 -11.96 2.02
C ARG A 48 -7.27 -13.38 1.85
N LYS A 49 -6.04 -13.51 1.35
CA LYS A 49 -5.43 -14.84 1.10
C LYS A 49 -4.56 -15.33 2.26
N GLY A 50 -3.89 -14.43 2.98
CA GLY A 50 -2.88 -14.83 3.96
C GLY A 50 -2.71 -13.82 5.09
N MET A 51 -1.45 -13.63 5.52
CA MET A 51 -1.13 -12.77 6.66
C MET A 51 -1.32 -11.30 6.31
N VAL A 52 -2.19 -10.63 7.05
CA VAL A 52 -2.36 -9.18 6.97
C VAL A 52 -2.06 -8.57 8.34
N ARG A 53 -1.33 -7.47 8.35
CA ARG A 53 -1.13 -6.64 9.54
C ARG A 53 -1.83 -5.31 9.34
N ILE A 54 -2.86 -5.08 10.12
CA ILE A 54 -3.68 -3.87 10.01
C ILE A 54 -3.88 -3.22 11.38
N PRO A 55 -3.46 -1.96 11.55
CA PRO A 55 -3.81 -1.15 12.72
C PRO A 55 -5.30 -0.80 12.76
N TRP A 56 -5.85 -0.56 13.95
CA TRP A 56 -7.25 -0.20 14.12
C TRP A 56 -7.63 1.15 13.49
N SER A 57 -6.64 2.02 13.28
CA SER A 57 -6.77 3.35 12.66
C SER A 57 -6.78 3.33 11.12
N VAL A 58 -6.76 2.16 10.50
CA VAL A 58 -6.90 2.03 9.05
C VAL A 58 -8.39 2.06 8.71
N GLU A 59 -8.73 2.72 7.61
CA GLU A 59 -10.08 2.76 7.08
C GLU A 59 -10.12 2.03 5.74
N LEU A 60 -11.03 1.06 5.62
CA LEU A 60 -11.30 0.33 4.39
C LEU A 60 -12.77 0.55 4.02
N TRP A 61 -12.98 1.20 2.92
CA TRP A 61 -14.29 1.39 2.32
C TRP A 61 -14.21 1.15 0.81
N SER A 62 -15.26 0.65 0.22
CA SER A 62 -15.32 0.33 -1.20
C SER A 62 -16.76 0.44 -1.67
N PRO A 63 -17.04 1.12 -2.78
CA PRO A 63 -18.41 1.32 -3.26
C PRO A 63 -19.10 -0.01 -3.61
N HIS A 64 -18.35 -1.03 -4.06
CA HIS A 64 -18.89 -2.33 -4.44
C HIS A 64 -18.47 -3.46 -3.48
N ASN A 65 -17.93 -3.15 -2.29
CA ASN A 65 -17.38 -4.12 -1.36
C ASN A 65 -16.30 -5.02 -2.00
N ASP A 66 -15.53 -4.46 -2.93
CA ASP A 66 -14.54 -5.19 -3.73
C ASP A 66 -13.10 -4.77 -3.37
N ILE A 67 -12.70 -5.14 -2.14
CA ILE A 67 -11.31 -5.07 -1.72
C ILE A 67 -10.78 -6.49 -1.54
N SER A 68 -9.63 -6.78 -2.18
CA SER A 68 -8.92 -8.04 -2.00
C SER A 68 -7.46 -7.81 -1.62
N LEU A 69 -6.99 -8.56 -0.63
CA LEU A 69 -5.64 -8.50 -0.08
C LEU A 69 -4.93 -9.84 -0.28
N GLY A 70 -3.71 -9.78 -0.77
CA GLY A 70 -2.81 -10.92 -0.90
C GLY A 70 -2.24 -11.37 0.44
N ASP A 71 -1.17 -12.17 0.36
CA ASP A 71 -0.38 -12.60 1.52
C ASP A 71 0.67 -11.55 1.90
N ARG A 72 0.99 -11.46 3.19
CA ARG A 72 2.02 -10.56 3.76
C ARG A 72 1.78 -9.07 3.45
N VAL A 73 0.54 -8.62 3.51
CA VAL A 73 0.19 -7.20 3.37
C VAL A 73 0.27 -6.52 4.73
N GLN A 74 0.98 -5.40 4.79
CA GLN A 74 1.10 -4.60 6.00
C GLN A 74 0.65 -3.16 5.76
N PHE A 75 -0.32 -2.72 6.54
CA PHE A 75 -0.73 -1.31 6.60
C PHE A 75 -0.04 -0.59 7.76
N GLY A 76 0.44 0.62 7.48
CA GLY A 76 0.80 1.59 8.51
C GLY A 76 -0.43 2.22 9.15
N PRO A 77 -0.30 2.82 10.34
CA PRO A 77 -1.39 3.57 10.97
C PRO A 77 -1.89 4.72 10.09
N GLY A 78 -3.21 4.97 10.12
CA GLY A 78 -3.86 6.07 9.42
C GLY A 78 -3.97 5.90 7.90
N CYS A 79 -3.73 4.70 7.38
CA CYS A 79 -4.00 4.44 5.96
C CYS A 79 -5.50 4.42 5.67
N ILE A 80 -5.86 4.89 4.48
CA ILE A 80 -7.23 4.95 3.99
C ILE A 80 -7.27 4.25 2.63
N VAL A 81 -8.21 3.33 2.46
CA VAL A 81 -8.57 2.76 1.16
C VAL A 81 -10.03 3.10 0.92
N ASN A 82 -10.27 4.03 0.01
CA ASN A 82 -11.60 4.58 -0.28
C ASN A 82 -12.00 4.35 -1.74
N CYS A 83 -11.72 3.16 -2.25
CA CYS A 83 -12.06 2.71 -3.60
C CYS A 83 -12.05 1.17 -3.64
N ASP A 84 -12.56 0.60 -4.72
CA ASP A 84 -12.33 -0.80 -5.03
C ASP A 84 -10.83 -1.03 -5.24
N ALA A 85 -10.28 -2.10 -4.65
CA ALA A 85 -8.84 -2.34 -4.70
C ALA A 85 -8.48 -3.82 -4.74
N GLN A 86 -7.48 -4.14 -5.54
CA GLN A 86 -6.80 -5.42 -5.49
C GLN A 86 -5.33 -5.20 -5.13
N ILE A 87 -4.93 -5.73 -3.98
CA ILE A 87 -3.58 -5.57 -3.44
C ILE A 87 -2.92 -6.93 -3.43
N GLY A 88 -1.78 -7.02 -4.12
CA GLY A 88 -1.00 -8.25 -4.27
C GLY A 88 -0.26 -8.67 -3.00
N ASP A 89 0.63 -9.65 -3.16
CA ASP A 89 1.40 -10.21 -2.05
C ASP A 89 2.59 -9.32 -1.67
N SER A 90 2.99 -9.36 -0.41
CA SER A 90 4.19 -8.67 0.12
C SER A 90 4.18 -7.15 -0.07
N VAL A 91 3.02 -6.52 0.11
CA VAL A 91 2.87 -5.07 -0.03
C VAL A 91 3.02 -4.37 1.32
N LEU A 92 3.85 -3.32 1.35
CA LEU A 92 4.10 -2.51 2.53
C LEU A 92 3.55 -1.10 2.34
N PHE A 93 2.55 -0.75 3.12
CA PHE A 93 2.06 0.63 3.25
C PHE A 93 2.72 1.29 4.45
N ALA A 94 3.39 2.41 4.25
CA ALA A 94 3.81 3.27 5.34
C ALA A 94 2.60 3.95 6.00
N ARG A 95 2.82 4.89 6.90
CA ARG A 95 1.72 5.59 7.61
C ARG A 95 1.02 6.58 6.69
N ASN A 96 -0.29 6.77 6.91
CA ASN A 96 -1.10 7.80 6.28
C ASN A 96 -1.09 7.72 4.74
N VAL A 97 -1.00 6.53 4.17
CA VAL A 97 -1.18 6.32 2.74
C VAL A 97 -2.68 6.35 2.44
N ALA A 98 -3.07 7.03 1.36
CA ALA A 98 -4.46 7.13 0.95
C ALA A 98 -4.66 6.65 -0.50
N LEU A 99 -5.61 5.74 -0.70
CA LEU A 99 -6.20 5.42 -1.98
C LEU A 99 -7.57 6.13 -2.01
N VAL A 100 -7.71 7.17 -2.83
CA VAL A 100 -8.91 8.00 -2.88
C VAL A 100 -9.67 7.80 -4.17
N GLY A 101 -10.98 8.07 -4.16
CA GLY A 101 -11.80 8.06 -5.37
C GLY A 101 -11.25 9.01 -6.44
N ARG A 102 -11.61 8.76 -7.70
CA ARG A 102 -11.22 9.64 -8.81
C ARG A 102 -12.32 10.62 -9.16
N ASP A 103 -13.54 10.11 -9.27
CA ASP A 103 -14.69 10.83 -9.80
C ASP A 103 -15.84 10.84 -8.77
N ASP A 104 -15.53 11.24 -7.53
CA ASP A 104 -16.51 11.28 -6.44
C ASP A 104 -17.67 12.25 -6.75
N HIS A 105 -17.40 13.29 -7.55
CA HIS A 105 -18.38 14.16 -8.14
C HIS A 105 -18.01 14.49 -9.60
N ARG A 106 -18.99 14.49 -10.50
CA ARG A 106 -18.77 14.94 -11.87
C ARG A 106 -18.54 16.45 -11.88
N ILE A 107 -17.49 16.86 -12.57
CA ILE A 107 -17.08 18.27 -12.70
C ILE A 107 -17.28 18.83 -14.12
N ASP A 108 -17.79 18.02 -15.02
CA ASP A 108 -17.92 18.27 -16.47
C ASP A 108 -19.36 18.58 -16.90
N LEU A 109 -20.26 18.91 -15.97
CA LEU A 109 -21.65 19.25 -16.25
C LEU A 109 -21.87 20.77 -16.17
N PRO A 110 -21.95 21.48 -17.32
CA PRO A 110 -22.19 22.91 -17.34
C PRO A 110 -23.51 23.25 -16.65
N GLY A 111 -23.51 24.27 -15.78
CA GLY A 111 -24.70 24.76 -15.10
C GLY A 111 -25.17 23.93 -13.90
N VAL A 112 -24.47 22.85 -13.57
CA VAL A 112 -24.74 22.01 -12.38
C VAL A 112 -23.69 22.34 -11.32
N LEU A 113 -24.13 22.62 -10.10
CA LEU A 113 -23.22 22.80 -8.96
C LEU A 113 -22.54 21.46 -8.64
N ILE A 114 -21.29 21.48 -8.21
CA ILE A 114 -20.57 20.24 -7.82
C ILE A 114 -21.33 19.50 -6.71
N TRP A 115 -21.97 20.22 -5.81
CA TRP A 115 -22.80 19.64 -4.74
C TRP A 115 -23.97 18.79 -5.26
N ASP A 116 -24.58 19.20 -6.36
CA ASP A 116 -25.75 18.57 -6.96
C ASP A 116 -25.35 17.57 -8.08
N ALA A 117 -24.07 17.56 -8.45
CA ALA A 117 -23.55 16.68 -9.50
C ALA A 117 -23.57 15.20 -9.04
N PRO A 118 -23.99 14.29 -9.93
CA PRO A 118 -23.92 12.86 -9.63
C PRO A 118 -22.46 12.40 -9.46
N ARG A 119 -22.26 11.28 -8.82
CA ARG A 119 -20.96 10.62 -8.80
C ARG A 119 -20.60 10.13 -10.20
N GLY A 120 -19.33 10.17 -10.51
CA GLY A 120 -18.77 9.54 -11.71
C GLY A 120 -18.55 8.05 -11.55
N ASP A 121 -17.81 7.47 -12.49
CA ASP A 121 -17.53 6.04 -12.51
C ASP A 121 -16.57 5.64 -11.39
N SER A 122 -16.81 4.48 -10.81
CA SER A 122 -15.89 3.86 -9.85
C SER A 122 -14.76 3.17 -10.59
N HIS A 123 -13.53 3.45 -10.17
CA HIS A 123 -12.33 2.85 -10.76
C HIS A 123 -11.61 1.99 -9.73
N LYS A 124 -11.33 0.74 -10.10
CA LYS A 124 -10.59 -0.19 -9.25
C LYS A 124 -9.09 0.04 -9.35
N THR A 125 -8.44 0.16 -8.20
CA THR A 125 -6.97 0.28 -8.10
C THR A 125 -6.32 -1.09 -7.99
N PHE A 126 -5.24 -1.30 -8.73
CA PHE A 126 -4.47 -2.54 -8.71
C PHE A 126 -3.05 -2.27 -8.21
N ILE A 127 -2.65 -2.98 -7.16
CA ILE A 127 -1.30 -2.93 -6.62
C ILE A 127 -0.70 -4.33 -6.75
N GLY A 128 0.39 -4.44 -7.48
CA GLY A 128 1.11 -5.68 -7.71
C GLY A 128 1.77 -6.24 -6.44
N ARG A 129 2.61 -7.22 -6.59
CA ARG A 129 3.38 -7.82 -5.50
C ARG A 129 4.67 -7.07 -5.23
N ASP A 130 5.23 -7.24 -4.00
CA ASP A 130 6.52 -6.67 -3.58
C ASP A 130 6.59 -5.14 -3.75
N VAL A 131 5.48 -4.44 -3.46
CA VAL A 131 5.37 -2.98 -3.59
C VAL A 131 5.61 -2.32 -2.24
N TRP A 132 6.42 -1.26 -2.24
CA TRP A 132 6.60 -0.39 -1.08
C TRP A 132 6.04 1.00 -1.34
N ILE A 133 5.11 1.41 -0.48
CA ILE A 133 4.44 2.71 -0.56
C ILE A 133 4.89 3.58 0.60
N GLY A 134 5.52 4.69 0.27
CA GLY A 134 6.07 5.66 1.21
C GLY A 134 5.00 6.43 2.00
N HIS A 135 5.44 7.06 3.07
CA HIS A 135 4.59 7.84 3.99
C HIS A 135 3.83 8.96 3.28
N VAL A 136 2.52 9.10 3.58
CA VAL A 136 1.65 10.16 3.01
C VAL A 136 1.55 10.10 1.47
N ALA A 137 1.79 8.97 0.85
CA ALA A 137 1.52 8.83 -0.58
C ALA A 137 0.02 8.74 -0.83
N ILE A 138 -0.44 9.40 -1.90
CA ILE A 138 -1.84 9.44 -2.32
C ILE A 138 -1.96 8.81 -3.69
N PHE A 139 -2.96 7.97 -3.87
CA PHE A 139 -3.30 7.33 -5.15
C PHE A 139 -4.71 7.74 -5.56
N VAL A 140 -4.85 8.21 -6.78
CA VAL A 140 -6.17 8.40 -7.38
C VAL A 140 -6.65 7.05 -7.90
N ALA A 141 -7.89 6.67 -7.61
CA ALA A 141 -8.44 5.37 -7.98
C ALA A 141 -8.29 5.07 -9.49
N GLY A 142 -8.17 3.79 -9.82
CA GLY A 142 -8.01 3.29 -11.17
C GLY A 142 -6.58 3.18 -11.67
N VAL A 143 -5.58 3.52 -10.84
CA VAL A 143 -4.17 3.34 -11.23
C VAL A 143 -3.72 1.89 -11.02
N HIS A 144 -2.78 1.45 -11.87
CA HIS A 144 -2.10 0.17 -11.76
C HIS A 144 -0.66 0.38 -11.29
N ILE A 145 -0.30 -0.24 -10.17
CA ILE A 145 1.05 -0.21 -9.62
C ILE A 145 1.70 -1.55 -9.91
N GLY A 146 2.73 -1.53 -10.75
CA GLY A 146 3.44 -2.75 -11.18
C GLY A 146 4.19 -3.45 -10.05
N ASP A 147 4.48 -4.72 -10.24
CA ASP A 147 5.25 -5.55 -9.33
C ASP A 147 6.60 -4.90 -8.99
N GLY A 148 7.03 -4.99 -7.74
CA GLY A 148 8.32 -4.48 -7.30
C GLY A 148 8.45 -2.95 -7.31
N ALA A 149 7.39 -2.20 -7.55
CA ALA A 149 7.45 -0.74 -7.57
C ALA A 149 7.65 -0.16 -6.17
N VAL A 150 8.26 1.02 -6.14
CA VAL A 150 8.42 1.81 -4.92
C VAL A 150 7.85 3.20 -5.16
N VAL A 151 6.93 3.61 -4.30
CA VAL A 151 6.36 4.97 -4.31
C VAL A 151 7.00 5.76 -3.18
N ALA A 152 7.67 6.85 -3.52
CA ALA A 152 8.33 7.71 -2.54
C ALA A 152 7.31 8.41 -1.62
N ALA A 153 7.76 8.80 -0.43
CA ALA A 153 6.91 9.52 0.53
C ALA A 153 6.38 10.84 -0.05
N GLY A 154 5.14 11.21 0.30
CA GLY A 154 4.49 12.44 -0.16
C GLY A 154 4.12 12.48 -1.64
N SER A 155 4.18 11.36 -2.33
CA SER A 155 3.87 11.31 -3.78
C SER A 155 2.36 11.28 -4.05
N VAL A 156 1.94 11.91 -5.15
CA VAL A 156 0.57 11.84 -5.66
C VAL A 156 0.56 11.07 -6.98
N VAL A 157 0.08 9.83 -6.92
CA VAL A 157 0.06 8.91 -8.06
C VAL A 157 -1.26 9.01 -8.80
N VAL A 158 -1.22 9.58 -10.00
CA VAL A 158 -2.39 9.83 -10.86
C VAL A 158 -2.34 9.02 -12.16
N LYS A 159 -1.29 8.23 -12.38
CA LYS A 159 -1.07 7.38 -13.55
C LYS A 159 -0.45 6.06 -13.12
N ASP A 160 -0.53 5.08 -14.00
CA ASP A 160 0.08 3.77 -13.80
C ASP A 160 1.58 3.87 -13.53
N VAL A 161 2.06 3.00 -12.65
CA VAL A 161 3.47 2.89 -12.27
C VAL A 161 4.04 1.61 -12.86
N PRO A 162 5.06 1.69 -13.72
CA PRO A 162 5.69 0.51 -14.28
C PRO A 162 6.33 -0.39 -13.22
N PRO A 163 6.42 -1.70 -13.46
CA PRO A 163 7.05 -2.61 -12.52
C PRO A 163 8.53 -2.25 -12.29
N TYR A 164 9.02 -2.56 -11.10
CA TYR A 164 10.41 -2.35 -10.68
C TYR A 164 10.91 -0.92 -10.86
N THR A 165 10.03 0.08 -10.74
CA THR A 165 10.41 1.49 -10.78
C THR A 165 10.25 2.16 -9.42
N VAL A 166 11.03 3.19 -9.19
CA VAL A 166 10.87 4.14 -8.10
C VAL A 166 10.21 5.39 -8.67
N VAL A 167 9.04 5.75 -8.16
CA VAL A 167 8.32 6.97 -8.56
C VAL A 167 8.21 7.94 -7.39
N GLY A 168 8.12 9.23 -7.68
CA GLY A 168 7.95 10.26 -6.63
C GLY A 168 7.52 11.61 -7.18
N GLY A 169 7.04 12.45 -6.28
CA GLY A 169 6.59 13.81 -6.57
C GLY A 169 5.06 13.96 -6.68
N ASN A 170 4.63 15.19 -6.99
CA ASN A 170 3.23 15.55 -7.22
C ASN A 170 3.11 16.36 -8.52
N PRO A 171 2.54 15.78 -9.62
CA PRO A 171 2.21 14.37 -9.77
C PRO A 171 3.47 13.48 -9.81
N ALA A 172 3.32 12.21 -9.38
CA ALA A 172 4.43 11.26 -9.33
C ALA A 172 4.99 10.97 -10.74
N LYS A 173 6.32 10.96 -10.84
CA LYS A 173 7.08 10.63 -12.06
C LYS A 173 8.11 9.56 -11.73
N VAL A 174 8.54 8.80 -12.74
CA VAL A 174 9.64 7.84 -12.60
C VAL A 174 10.93 8.58 -12.24
N ILE A 175 11.55 8.18 -11.14
CA ILE A 175 12.85 8.69 -10.67
C ILE A 175 13.97 7.78 -11.21
N LYS A 176 13.80 6.46 -11.05
CA LYS A 176 14.79 5.45 -11.49
C LYS A 176 14.17 4.05 -11.57
N LYS A 177 14.85 3.12 -12.19
CA LYS A 177 14.57 1.69 -12.07
C LYS A 177 15.10 1.15 -10.75
N ARG A 178 14.42 0.18 -10.14
CA ARG A 178 14.79 -0.37 -8.82
C ARG A 178 16.13 -1.10 -8.84
N PHE A 179 16.45 -1.78 -9.91
CA PHE A 179 17.65 -2.62 -10.07
C PHE A 179 18.60 -2.12 -11.17
N GLU A 180 18.60 -0.82 -11.43
CA GLU A 180 19.51 -0.23 -12.42
C GLU A 180 20.97 -0.38 -11.96
N GLY A 181 21.80 -0.99 -12.81
CA GLY A 181 23.22 -1.24 -12.50
C GLY A 181 23.53 -2.53 -11.70
N LEU A 182 22.50 -3.33 -11.35
CA LEU A 182 22.71 -4.65 -10.77
C LEU A 182 22.55 -5.70 -11.88
N SER A 183 23.63 -6.39 -12.24
CA SER A 183 23.52 -7.61 -13.04
C SER A 183 22.71 -8.64 -12.25
N ALA A 184 21.77 -9.31 -12.91
CA ALA A 184 21.08 -10.45 -12.32
C ALA A 184 22.12 -11.51 -11.90
N GLN A 185 22.24 -11.72 -10.58
CA GLN A 185 22.98 -12.86 -10.02
C GLN A 185 22.09 -14.09 -9.98
#